data_212315ba8e3f3b64238515d19b40e53f
#
_entry.id   212315ba8e3f3b64238515d19b40e53f
#
_cell.length_a   1.000
_cell.length_b   1.000
_cell.length_c   1.000
_cell.angle_alpha   90.00
_cell.angle_beta   90.00
_cell.angle_gamma   90.00
#
_symmetry.space_group_name_H-M   'P 1'
#
loop_
_entity.id
_entity.type
_entity.pdbx_description
1 polymer ?
#
loop_
_entity_poly.entity_id
_entity_poly.type
_entity_poly.pdbx_seq_one_letter_code
_entity_poly.pdbx_strand_id
1 'polypeptide(L)'
;MMRKLAAAFLGLLLCIALTGCGPSEKQRAVYNDDSMFAAQSDTYFYVNHLSTQSGTEYTENFGSFTGSGTLWSRNAKEGQTLHISGSAEIKEGSWKLVLVDPEGNGSVLLEYGGTVDETVDLSDGNWRVKSVGLETKGFVQLTIEEK
;
A
#
# COMPACT_ATOMS: atom_id res chain seq x y z
N MET A 1 -2.06 -51.85 5.93
CA MET A 1 -2.65 -50.84 5.03
C MET A 1 -3.13 -49.56 5.72
N MET A 2 -3.79 -49.64 6.85
CA MET A 2 -4.28 -48.39 7.54
C MET A 2 -3.18 -47.47 8.05
N ARG A 3 -2.01 -47.94 8.47
CA ARG A 3 -0.87 -47.12 8.92
C ARG A 3 -0.24 -46.28 7.80
N LYS A 4 -0.26 -46.73 6.57
CA LYS A 4 0.30 -46.01 5.40
C LYS A 4 -0.65 -44.90 4.93
N LEU A 5 -1.95 -45.10 5.07
CA LEU A 5 -2.97 -44.08 4.74
C LEU A 5 -2.99 -42.95 5.78
N ALA A 6 -2.80 -43.26 7.06
CA ALA A 6 -2.73 -42.25 8.12
C ALA A 6 -1.49 -41.32 7.97
N ALA A 7 -0.35 -41.87 7.57
CA ALA A 7 0.87 -41.08 7.34
C ALA A 7 0.73 -40.17 6.10
N ALA A 8 0.06 -40.64 5.04
CA ALA A 8 -0.19 -39.85 3.86
C ALA A 8 -1.18 -38.68 4.14
N PHE A 9 -2.18 -38.94 4.99
CA PHE A 9 -3.16 -37.92 5.38
C PHE A 9 -2.54 -36.85 6.31
N LEU A 10 -1.66 -37.24 7.21
CA LEU A 10 -0.93 -36.33 8.08
C LEU A 10 0.05 -35.44 7.31
N GLY A 11 0.72 -36.01 6.30
CA GLY A 11 1.61 -35.25 5.39
C GLY A 11 0.85 -34.23 4.56
N LEU A 12 -0.35 -34.56 4.06
CA LEU A 12 -1.19 -33.65 3.29
C LEU A 12 -1.74 -32.50 4.16
N LEU A 13 -2.11 -32.81 5.40
CA LEU A 13 -2.56 -31.75 6.35
C LEU A 13 -1.42 -30.80 6.73
N LEU A 14 -0.20 -31.29 6.86
CA LEU A 14 0.97 -30.48 7.17
C LEU A 14 1.33 -29.53 6.00
N CYS A 15 1.18 -29.99 4.76
CA CYS A 15 1.40 -29.15 3.57
C CYS A 15 0.36 -28.01 3.46
N ILE A 16 -0.89 -28.25 3.86
CA ILE A 16 -1.95 -27.21 3.87
C ILE A 16 -1.68 -26.16 4.96
N ALA A 17 -1.13 -26.56 6.10
CA ALA A 17 -0.78 -25.64 7.19
C ALA A 17 0.41 -24.72 6.84
N LEU A 18 1.28 -25.10 5.91
CA LEU A 18 2.44 -24.30 5.49
C LEU A 18 2.11 -23.25 4.41
N THR A 19 0.94 -23.33 3.76
CA THR A 19 0.52 -22.39 2.71
C THR A 19 -0.27 -21.20 3.24
N GLY A 20 -0.53 -21.09 4.56
CA GLY A 20 -1.41 -20.10 5.17
C GLY A 20 -0.78 -18.76 5.58
N CYS A 21 0.57 -18.61 5.50
CA CYS A 21 1.26 -17.40 5.95
C CYS A 21 1.82 -16.61 4.77
N GLY A 22 1.10 -15.55 4.37
CA GLY A 22 1.55 -14.68 3.31
C GLY A 22 0.42 -13.86 2.72
N PRO A 23 0.73 -12.93 1.79
CA PRO A 23 -0.30 -12.14 1.13
C PRO A 23 -1.21 -13.02 0.27
N SER A 24 -2.50 -12.69 0.23
CA SER A 24 -3.47 -13.33 -0.64
C SER A 24 -3.23 -12.97 -2.12
N GLU A 25 -3.81 -13.75 -3.04
CA GLU A 25 -3.77 -13.42 -4.47
C GLU A 25 -4.43 -12.05 -4.74
N LYS A 26 -5.51 -11.73 -4.04
CA LYS A 26 -6.17 -10.42 -4.10
C LYS A 26 -5.21 -9.30 -3.71
N GLN A 27 -4.47 -9.45 -2.62
CA GLN A 27 -3.49 -8.46 -2.18
C GLN A 27 -2.35 -8.29 -3.17
N ARG A 28 -1.88 -9.38 -3.80
CA ARG A 28 -0.86 -9.35 -4.84
C ARG A 28 -1.34 -8.65 -6.13
N ALA A 29 -2.62 -8.82 -6.47
CA ALA A 29 -3.22 -8.23 -7.67
C ALA A 29 -3.38 -6.71 -7.58
N VAL A 30 -3.45 -6.13 -6.38
CA VAL A 30 -3.69 -4.69 -6.16
C VAL A 30 -2.70 -3.82 -6.90
N TYR A 31 -1.42 -4.18 -6.91
CA TYR A 31 -0.37 -3.35 -7.50
C TYR A 31 -0.59 -3.03 -8.98
N ASN A 32 -1.10 -3.98 -9.75
CA ASN A 32 -1.29 -3.87 -11.19
C ASN A 32 -2.75 -3.60 -11.60
N ASP A 33 -3.64 -3.36 -10.66
CA ASP A 33 -5.06 -3.13 -10.91
C ASP A 33 -5.50 -1.77 -10.35
N ASP A 34 -5.68 -0.81 -11.25
CA ASP A 34 -6.05 0.57 -10.91
C ASP A 34 -7.36 0.65 -10.12
N SER A 35 -8.32 -0.19 -10.44
CA SER A 35 -9.60 -0.23 -9.73
C SER A 35 -9.44 -0.74 -8.30
N MET A 36 -8.47 -1.59 -8.04
CA MET A 36 -8.21 -2.15 -6.72
C MET A 36 -7.40 -1.17 -5.85
N PHE A 37 -6.32 -0.58 -6.35
CA PHE A 37 -5.55 0.35 -5.53
C PHE A 37 -6.24 1.70 -5.33
N ALA A 38 -7.10 2.12 -6.25
CA ALA A 38 -7.92 3.32 -6.12
C ALA A 38 -9.19 3.11 -5.30
N ALA A 39 -9.52 1.89 -4.89
CA ALA A 39 -10.69 1.58 -4.09
C ALA A 39 -10.69 2.31 -2.74
N GLN A 40 -11.88 2.54 -2.18
CA GLN A 40 -12.03 3.21 -0.88
C GLN A 40 -11.44 2.40 0.27
N SER A 41 -11.56 1.08 0.21
CA SER A 41 -11.01 0.18 1.22
C SER A 41 -9.58 -0.21 0.90
N ASP A 42 -8.79 -0.38 1.95
CA ASP A 42 -7.45 -0.93 1.85
C ASP A 42 -7.47 -2.45 2.02
N THR A 43 -6.53 -3.11 1.36
CA THR A 43 -6.23 -4.51 1.60
C THR A 43 -4.71 -4.69 1.58
N TYR A 44 -4.14 -5.20 2.66
CA TYR A 44 -2.69 -5.28 2.81
C TYR A 44 -2.26 -6.44 3.67
N PHE A 45 -1.02 -6.84 3.43
CA PHE A 45 -0.27 -7.77 4.26
C PHE A 45 1.09 -7.14 4.58
N TYR A 46 1.42 -7.04 5.86
CA TYR A 46 2.71 -6.52 6.33
C TYR A 46 3.48 -7.56 7.13
N VAL A 47 4.80 -7.52 6.98
CA VAL A 47 5.74 -8.15 7.90
C VAL A 47 6.71 -7.06 8.36
N ASN A 48 6.88 -6.89 9.67
CA ASN A 48 7.75 -5.88 10.27
C ASN A 48 7.48 -4.46 9.74
N HIS A 49 6.24 -4.03 9.84
CA HIS A 49 5.81 -2.69 9.44
C HIS A 49 5.83 -1.73 10.62
N LEU A 50 6.47 -0.59 10.44
CA LEU A 50 6.42 0.53 11.36
C LEU A 50 5.98 1.79 10.60
N SER A 51 4.86 2.36 11.02
CA SER A 51 4.32 3.59 10.46
C SER A 51 4.21 4.64 11.56
N THR A 52 4.63 5.87 11.27
CA THR A 52 4.48 7.00 12.18
C THR A 52 3.94 8.21 11.43
N GLN A 53 3.12 9.00 12.13
CA GLN A 53 2.64 10.28 11.66
C GLN A 53 2.87 11.33 12.74
N SER A 54 3.51 12.44 12.38
CA SER A 54 3.70 13.60 13.25
C SER A 54 3.36 14.87 12.48
N GLY A 55 2.21 15.48 12.79
CA GLY A 55 1.69 16.62 12.03
C GLY A 55 1.49 16.27 10.55
N THR A 56 2.26 16.89 9.68
CA THR A 56 2.23 16.65 8.23
C THR A 56 3.25 15.63 7.74
N GLU A 57 4.08 15.10 8.64
CA GLU A 57 5.10 14.13 8.32
C GLU A 57 4.61 12.69 8.49
N TYR A 58 4.87 11.87 7.48
CA TYR A 58 4.51 10.45 7.41
C TYR A 58 5.75 9.63 7.13
N THR A 59 6.01 8.63 7.96
CA THR A 59 7.09 7.68 7.72
C THR A 59 6.57 6.27 7.72
N GLU A 60 7.09 5.43 6.83
CA GLU A 60 6.80 4.02 6.79
C GLU A 60 8.08 3.21 6.58
N ASN A 61 8.22 2.17 7.34
CA ASN A 61 9.29 1.19 7.19
C ASN A 61 8.65 -0.18 6.94
N PHE A 62 8.97 -0.77 5.81
CA PHE A 62 8.44 -2.07 5.40
C PHE A 62 9.52 -3.15 5.46
N GLY A 63 9.26 -4.22 6.20
CA GLY A 63 10.01 -5.47 6.05
C GLY A 63 9.50 -6.28 4.86
N SER A 64 8.18 -6.34 4.69
CA SER A 64 7.48 -6.82 3.50
C SER A 64 6.08 -6.23 3.47
N PHE A 65 5.70 -5.60 2.37
CA PHE A 65 4.39 -4.99 2.18
C PHE A 65 3.80 -5.40 0.83
N THR A 66 2.59 -5.91 0.86
CA THR A 66 1.81 -6.25 -0.33
C THR A 66 0.38 -5.75 -0.17
N GLY A 67 -0.12 -5.01 -1.16
CA GLY A 67 -1.46 -4.45 -1.16
C GLY A 67 -1.50 -2.93 -1.22
N SER A 68 -2.50 -2.33 -0.61
CA SER A 68 -2.67 -0.88 -0.54
C SER A 68 -3.00 -0.41 0.88
N GLY A 69 -2.44 0.72 1.26
CA GLY A 69 -2.71 1.39 2.54
C GLY A 69 -2.89 2.89 2.34
N THR A 70 -3.90 3.47 2.97
CA THR A 70 -4.17 4.91 2.94
C THR A 70 -3.28 5.63 3.95
N LEU A 71 -2.49 6.59 3.48
CA LEU A 71 -1.66 7.45 4.32
C LEU A 71 -2.40 8.70 4.78
N TRP A 72 -3.15 9.31 3.87
CA TRP A 72 -3.86 10.55 4.09
C TRP A 72 -5.21 10.51 3.39
N SER A 73 -6.24 11.05 4.03
CA SER A 73 -7.59 11.18 3.47
C SER A 73 -8.27 12.44 4.02
N ARG A 74 -8.90 13.21 3.14
CA ARG A 74 -9.64 14.43 3.49
C ARG A 74 -10.81 14.65 2.53
N ASN A 75 -11.88 15.22 3.08
CA ASN A 75 -12.92 15.87 2.28
C ASN A 75 -12.46 17.28 1.96
N ALA A 76 -12.05 17.49 0.73
CA ALA A 76 -11.54 18.78 0.27
C ALA A 76 -12.65 19.69 -0.26
N LYS A 77 -12.33 20.96 -0.39
CA LYS A 77 -13.12 21.98 -1.06
C LYS A 77 -12.35 22.54 -2.23
N GLU A 78 -13.07 22.92 -3.28
CA GLU A 78 -12.50 23.63 -4.42
C GLU A 78 -11.73 24.87 -3.97
N GLY A 79 -10.56 25.10 -4.54
CA GLY A 79 -9.65 26.18 -4.18
C GLY A 79 -8.58 25.79 -3.16
N GLN A 80 -8.70 24.63 -2.52
CA GLN A 80 -7.64 24.07 -1.70
C GLN A 80 -6.57 23.39 -2.57
N THR A 81 -5.35 23.31 -2.04
CA THR A 81 -4.23 22.62 -2.69
C THR A 81 -3.63 21.58 -1.78
N LEU A 82 -3.06 20.54 -2.35
CA LEU A 82 -2.31 19.52 -1.65
C LEU A 82 -0.88 19.54 -2.14
N HIS A 83 0.06 19.74 -1.23
CA HIS A 83 1.49 19.61 -1.50
C HIS A 83 2.03 18.31 -0.90
N ILE A 84 2.62 17.48 -1.75
CA ILE A 84 3.22 16.20 -1.36
C ILE A 84 4.68 16.25 -1.74
N SER A 85 5.54 16.09 -0.75
CA SER A 85 6.99 16.06 -0.95
C SER A 85 7.64 14.98 -0.11
N GLY A 86 8.82 14.52 -0.50
CA GLY A 86 9.58 13.55 0.25
C GLY A 86 10.31 12.54 -0.60
N SER A 87 10.63 11.41 -0.01
CA SER A 87 11.46 10.40 -0.64
C SER A 87 11.05 8.97 -0.25
N ALA A 88 11.38 8.04 -1.13
CA ALA A 88 11.26 6.61 -0.90
C ALA A 88 12.55 5.90 -1.28
N GLU A 89 13.02 5.03 -0.39
CA GLU A 89 14.13 4.12 -0.65
C GLU A 89 13.60 2.70 -0.66
N ILE A 90 13.43 2.13 -1.85
CA ILE A 90 12.90 0.78 -2.04
C ILE A 90 14.05 -0.18 -2.28
N LYS A 91 14.21 -1.14 -1.38
CA LYS A 91 15.29 -2.12 -1.39
C LYS A 91 14.93 -3.40 -2.12
N GLU A 92 13.67 -3.83 -2.02
CA GLU A 92 13.14 -5.03 -2.66
C GLU A 92 11.69 -4.81 -3.05
N GLY A 93 11.23 -5.55 -4.08
CA GLY A 93 9.87 -5.51 -4.56
C GLY A 93 9.52 -4.28 -5.36
N SER A 94 8.24 -4.00 -5.46
CA SER A 94 7.69 -2.86 -6.19
C SER A 94 6.86 -1.99 -5.26
N TRP A 95 6.91 -0.67 -5.48
CA TRP A 95 6.16 0.28 -4.66
C TRP A 95 5.79 1.49 -5.49
N LYS A 96 4.63 2.07 -5.19
CA LYS A 96 4.21 3.35 -5.75
C LYS A 96 3.37 4.15 -4.77
N LEU A 97 3.43 5.46 -4.91
CA LEU A 97 2.58 6.44 -4.24
C LEU A 97 1.49 6.90 -5.20
N VAL A 98 0.26 6.82 -4.77
CA VAL A 98 -0.91 7.09 -5.59
C VAL A 98 -1.78 8.16 -4.94
N LEU A 99 -2.23 9.12 -5.75
CA LEU A 99 -3.29 10.07 -5.39
C LEU A 99 -4.61 9.60 -5.99
N VAL A 100 -5.65 9.49 -5.17
CA VAL A 100 -6.99 9.08 -5.59
C VAL A 100 -7.93 10.26 -5.46
N ASP A 101 -8.57 10.65 -6.57
CA ASP A 101 -9.52 11.75 -6.63
C ASP A 101 -10.92 11.34 -6.14
N PRO A 102 -11.86 12.30 -5.99
CA PRO A 102 -13.22 11.99 -5.53
C PRO A 102 -14.02 11.05 -6.44
N GLU A 103 -13.70 10.96 -7.72
CA GLU A 103 -14.32 10.04 -8.67
C GLU A 103 -13.73 8.63 -8.62
N GLY A 104 -12.69 8.41 -7.81
CA GLY A 104 -12.03 7.12 -7.68
C GLY A 104 -10.93 6.86 -8.71
N ASN A 105 -10.44 7.89 -9.38
CA ASN A 105 -9.32 7.79 -10.30
C ASN A 105 -7.99 7.90 -9.56
N GLY A 106 -7.08 6.97 -9.79
CA GLY A 106 -5.74 6.96 -9.22
C GLY A 106 -4.70 7.54 -10.16
N SER A 107 -3.84 8.40 -9.65
CA SER A 107 -2.68 8.95 -10.35
C SER A 107 -1.40 8.57 -9.60
N VAL A 108 -0.43 7.99 -10.31
CA VAL A 108 0.86 7.62 -9.73
C VAL A 108 1.74 8.86 -9.59
N LEU A 109 2.13 9.19 -8.37
CA LEU A 109 2.99 10.33 -8.07
C LEU A 109 4.47 9.97 -8.03
N LEU A 110 4.77 8.78 -7.58
CA LEU A 110 6.13 8.25 -7.48
C LEU A 110 6.06 6.72 -7.62
N GLU A 111 6.98 6.14 -8.36
CA GLU A 111 7.06 4.69 -8.55
C GLU A 111 8.49 4.20 -8.33
N TYR A 112 8.64 3.05 -7.69
CA TYR A 112 9.86 2.35 -7.28
C TYR A 112 10.63 3.05 -6.16
N GLY A 113 11.07 4.25 -6.33
CA GLY A 113 11.84 4.99 -5.35
C GLY A 113 12.28 6.33 -5.93
N GLY A 114 12.89 7.14 -5.10
CA GLY A 114 13.34 8.48 -5.47
C GLY A 114 12.63 9.57 -4.67
N THR A 115 12.42 10.71 -5.26
CA THR A 115 11.84 11.88 -4.64
C THR A 115 10.54 12.31 -5.34
N VAL A 116 9.63 12.87 -4.56
CA VAL A 116 8.40 13.49 -5.05
C VAL A 116 8.31 14.91 -4.53
N ASP A 117 7.80 15.81 -5.35
CA ASP A 117 7.46 17.20 -5.00
C ASP A 117 6.35 17.65 -5.96
N GLU A 118 5.12 17.46 -5.54
CA GLU A 118 3.92 17.70 -6.34
C GLU A 118 2.95 18.61 -5.59
N THR A 119 2.38 19.57 -6.31
CA THR A 119 1.26 20.38 -5.84
C THR A 119 0.05 20.12 -6.71
N VAL A 120 -1.07 19.77 -6.10
CA VAL A 120 -2.31 19.39 -6.76
C VAL A 120 -3.43 20.33 -6.33
N ASP A 121 -4.18 20.86 -7.30
CA ASP A 121 -5.43 21.58 -7.04
C ASP A 121 -6.52 20.59 -6.70
N LEU A 122 -7.19 20.82 -5.56
CA LEU A 122 -8.25 19.95 -5.08
C LEU A 122 -9.63 20.47 -5.55
N SER A 123 -10.50 19.55 -5.87
CA SER A 123 -11.93 19.78 -6.07
C SER A 123 -12.73 19.26 -4.87
N ASP A 124 -14.02 19.58 -4.81
CA ASP A 124 -14.91 19.09 -3.75
C ASP A 124 -14.95 17.55 -3.74
N GLY A 125 -14.84 16.98 -2.55
CA GLY A 125 -14.99 15.55 -2.32
C GLY A 125 -13.82 14.92 -1.59
N ASN A 126 -13.86 13.61 -1.45
CA ASN A 126 -12.85 12.85 -0.71
C ASN A 126 -11.63 12.53 -1.58
N TRP A 127 -10.48 13.00 -1.14
CA TRP A 127 -9.18 12.71 -1.72
C TRP A 127 -8.37 11.80 -0.82
N ARG A 128 -7.54 10.96 -1.39
CA ARG A 128 -6.71 10.02 -0.64
C ARG A 128 -5.32 9.92 -1.25
N VAL A 129 -4.32 9.79 -0.39
CA VAL A 129 -2.95 9.42 -0.77
C VAL A 129 -2.70 8.02 -0.25
N LYS A 130 -2.33 7.11 -1.14
CA LYS A 130 -2.17 5.68 -0.84
C LYS A 130 -0.76 5.20 -1.20
N SER A 131 -0.25 4.34 -0.34
CA SER A 131 0.94 3.54 -0.58
C SER A 131 0.51 2.19 -1.16
N VAL A 132 1.09 1.78 -2.27
CA VAL A 132 0.76 0.51 -2.96
C VAL A 132 2.05 -0.28 -3.16
N GLY A 133 2.06 -1.52 -2.73
CA GLY A 133 3.25 -2.34 -2.77
C GLY A 133 3.01 -3.78 -3.23
N LEU A 134 4.08 -4.40 -3.69
CA LEU A 134 4.17 -5.82 -4.01
C LEU A 134 5.50 -6.36 -3.49
N GLU A 135 5.43 -7.09 -2.38
CA GLU A 135 6.59 -7.64 -1.66
C GLU A 135 7.66 -6.57 -1.38
N THR A 136 7.21 -5.39 -0.99
CA THR A 136 8.04 -4.20 -0.82
C THR A 136 8.83 -4.25 0.48
N LYS A 137 10.13 -4.02 0.36
CA LYS A 137 11.02 -3.71 1.48
C LYS A 137 11.63 -2.33 1.26
N GLY A 138 11.55 -1.47 2.24
CA GLY A 138 12.09 -0.12 2.11
C GLY A 138 11.59 0.84 3.16
N PHE A 139 11.97 2.09 2.97
CA PHE A 139 11.63 3.21 3.85
C PHE A 139 11.07 4.37 3.03
N VAL A 140 9.98 4.96 3.54
CA VAL A 140 9.30 6.08 2.91
C VAL A 140 9.15 7.20 3.93
N GLN A 141 9.48 8.42 3.53
CA GLN A 141 9.30 9.63 4.33
C GLN A 141 8.65 10.72 3.47
N LEU A 142 7.48 11.15 3.88
CA LEU A 142 6.68 12.12 3.13
C LEU A 142 6.22 13.26 4.03
N THR A 143 6.08 14.44 3.43
CA THR A 143 5.33 15.56 3.96
C THR A 143 4.09 15.76 3.10
N ILE A 144 2.92 15.76 3.71
CA ILE A 144 1.62 15.94 3.05
C ILE A 144 0.92 17.12 3.70
N GLU A 145 0.84 18.23 2.97
CA GLU A 145 0.29 19.51 3.46
C GLU A 145 -0.89 19.94 2.60
N GLU A 146 -1.99 20.25 3.28
CA GLU A 146 -3.19 20.85 2.70
C GLU A 146 -3.21 22.34 2.99
N LYS A 147 -3.50 23.15 1.96
CA LYS A 147 -3.61 24.60 2.06
C LYS A 147 -4.91 25.14 1.51
#